data_dae4240b84b44dc32904becc05282320
#
_entry.id   dae4240b84b44dc32904becc05282320
#
_cell.length_a   1.000
_cell.length_b   1.000
_cell.length_c   1.000
_cell.angle_alpha   90.00
_cell.angle_beta   90.00
_cell.angle_gamma   90.00
#
_symmetry.space_group_name_H-M   'P 1'
#
loop_
_entity.id
_entity.type
_entity.pdbx_description
1 polymer ?
#
loop_
_entity_poly.entity_id
_entity_poly.type
_entity_poly.pdbx_seq_one_letter_code
_entity_poly.pdbx_strand_id
1 'polypeptide(L)'
;PDDRNRECLLPIMLDTTPHLKKIDFPPLQRSVLHQLQVNLGYRCNLSCTHCHVNAGPKRTEMMDQQNIEWVIRVLEQGEIQQLDLTGGAPEMNPHFRSLVEAASALGIQVIDRCNLAILEEPEQHDLAQFLADHRVEVVASMPCYLQENVDAQRGKGTFDANIRGLQQLNQLGYGDPESGRILNLVYNPQGATLPPPQASLELDYKRVLEEQYGV
;
A
#
# COMPACT_ATOMS: atom_id res chain seq x y z
N PRO A 1 -9.63 -34.26 -35.30
CA PRO A 1 -8.60 -33.26 -35.14
C PRO A 1 -8.43 -32.97 -33.66
N ASP A 2 -7.25 -33.33 -33.19
CA ASP A 2 -6.86 -33.40 -31.78
C ASP A 2 -6.31 -32.02 -31.37
N ASP A 3 -7.03 -31.35 -30.48
CA ASP A 3 -6.73 -29.98 -30.03
C ASP A 3 -6.03 -30.01 -28.65
N ARG A 4 -5.05 -30.90 -28.45
CA ARG A 4 -4.36 -31.13 -27.19
C ARG A 4 -2.94 -30.56 -27.10
N ASN A 5 -2.56 -29.57 -27.93
CA ASN A 5 -1.27 -28.89 -27.83
C ASN A 5 -1.43 -27.36 -27.95
N ARG A 6 -2.16 -26.75 -26.98
CA ARG A 6 -1.89 -25.39 -26.61
C ARG A 6 -0.86 -25.42 -25.47
N GLU A 7 0.41 -25.57 -25.82
CA GLU A 7 1.49 -25.16 -24.96
C GLU A 7 1.26 -23.69 -24.56
N CYS A 8 0.97 -23.49 -23.29
CA CYS A 8 0.93 -22.17 -22.69
C CYS A 8 2.36 -21.62 -22.81
N LEU A 9 2.62 -20.87 -23.86
CA LEU A 9 3.84 -20.06 -24.01
C LEU A 9 3.78 -19.00 -22.93
N LEU A 10 4.25 -19.33 -21.73
CA LEU A 10 4.64 -18.33 -20.76
C LEU A 10 5.62 -17.40 -21.48
N PRO A 11 5.46 -16.06 -21.38
CA PRO A 11 6.42 -15.16 -21.98
C PRO A 11 7.80 -15.52 -21.41
N ILE A 12 8.70 -15.94 -22.29
CA ILE A 12 10.08 -16.26 -21.91
C ILE A 12 10.64 -14.96 -21.34
N MET A 13 10.80 -14.91 -20.02
CA MET A 13 11.51 -13.80 -19.37
C MET A 13 12.91 -13.75 -20.00
N LEU A 14 13.24 -12.62 -20.55
CA LEU A 14 14.52 -12.39 -21.17
C LEU A 14 15.62 -12.59 -20.10
N ASP A 15 16.46 -13.63 -20.26
CA ASP A 15 17.61 -13.81 -19.39
C ASP A 15 18.63 -12.69 -19.66
N THR A 16 18.73 -11.76 -18.75
CA THR A 16 19.68 -10.64 -18.83
C THR A 16 21.08 -10.97 -18.34
N THR A 17 21.30 -12.14 -17.74
CA THR A 17 22.59 -12.60 -17.22
C THR A 17 23.73 -12.53 -18.24
N PRO A 18 23.55 -12.93 -19.53
CA PRO A 18 24.60 -12.82 -20.54
C PRO A 18 25.01 -11.37 -20.82
N HIS A 19 24.12 -10.40 -20.62
CA HIS A 19 24.43 -8.97 -20.80
C HIS A 19 25.18 -8.42 -19.59
N LEU A 20 24.82 -8.83 -18.38
CA LEU A 20 25.49 -8.42 -17.15
C LEU A 20 26.94 -8.96 -17.08
N LYS A 21 27.18 -10.18 -17.59
CA LYS A 21 28.54 -10.77 -17.65
C LYS A 21 29.50 -10.05 -18.59
N LYS A 22 29.01 -9.17 -19.48
CA LYS A 22 29.84 -8.41 -20.44
C LYS A 22 30.33 -7.08 -19.88
N ILE A 23 29.84 -6.67 -18.74
CA ILE A 23 30.21 -5.44 -18.05
C ILE A 23 30.73 -5.81 -16.66
N ASP A 24 31.46 -4.89 -16.05
CA ASP A 24 31.91 -5.03 -14.66
C ASP A 24 30.75 -4.76 -13.69
N PHE A 25 29.76 -5.69 -13.70
CA PHE A 25 28.61 -5.60 -12.81
C PHE A 25 28.99 -6.20 -11.45
N PRO A 26 28.90 -5.42 -10.35
CA PRO A 26 29.30 -5.90 -9.04
C PRO A 26 28.46 -7.10 -8.59
N PRO A 27 29.05 -8.08 -7.91
CA PRO A 27 28.30 -9.20 -7.34
C PRO A 27 27.30 -8.67 -6.30
N LEU A 28 26.02 -8.96 -6.53
CA LEU A 28 24.96 -8.62 -5.57
C LEU A 28 24.97 -9.65 -4.44
N GLN A 29 25.15 -9.18 -3.23
CA GLN A 29 24.98 -9.99 -2.02
C GLN A 29 23.71 -9.54 -1.29
N ARG A 30 22.97 -10.50 -0.75
CA ARG A 30 21.83 -10.19 0.11
C ARG A 30 22.34 -9.63 1.43
N SER A 31 21.74 -8.53 1.85
CA SER A 31 21.90 -7.98 3.20
C SER A 31 20.93 -8.66 4.17
N VAL A 32 20.92 -8.21 5.41
CA VAL A 32 19.93 -8.62 6.41
C VAL A 32 18.52 -8.21 5.94
N LEU A 33 17.54 -9.07 6.16
CA LEU A 33 16.14 -8.81 5.83
C LEU A 33 15.52 -7.97 6.95
N HIS A 34 15.42 -6.66 6.74
CA HIS A 34 14.83 -5.73 7.72
C HIS A 34 13.33 -5.52 7.51
N GLN A 35 12.84 -5.65 6.28
CA GLN A 35 11.45 -5.41 5.93
C GLN A 35 10.86 -6.60 5.18
N LEU A 36 9.65 -7.00 5.58
CA LEU A 36 8.85 -7.99 4.89
C LEU A 36 7.62 -7.31 4.29
N GLN A 37 7.51 -7.32 2.95
CA GLN A 37 6.29 -6.85 2.29
C GLN A 37 5.37 -8.03 2.00
N VAL A 38 4.10 -7.92 2.38
CA VAL A 38 3.09 -8.96 2.25
C VAL A 38 1.88 -8.45 1.50
N ASN A 39 1.53 -9.12 0.39
CA ASN A 39 0.30 -8.86 -0.35
C ASN A 39 -0.83 -9.72 0.24
N LEU A 40 -1.84 -9.08 0.84
CA LEU A 40 -2.95 -9.75 1.52
C LEU A 40 -4.10 -10.17 0.59
N GLY A 41 -4.00 -9.85 -0.71
CA GLY A 41 -4.99 -10.23 -1.71
C GLY A 41 -5.30 -9.12 -2.70
N TYR A 42 -6.29 -9.37 -3.57
CA TYR A 42 -6.65 -8.45 -4.65
C TYR A 42 -8.06 -7.86 -4.51
N ARG A 43 -8.78 -8.19 -3.43
CA ARG A 43 -10.04 -7.52 -3.12
C ARG A 43 -9.78 -6.09 -2.72
N CYS A 44 -10.57 -5.15 -3.28
CA CYS A 44 -10.47 -3.72 -3.02
C CYS A 44 -11.85 -3.09 -3.19
N ASN A 45 -12.18 -2.08 -2.40
CA ASN A 45 -13.41 -1.31 -2.56
C ASN A 45 -13.36 -0.35 -3.77
N LEU A 46 -12.16 -0.10 -4.34
CA LEU A 46 -11.95 0.73 -5.53
C LEU A 46 -11.53 -0.07 -6.75
N SER A 47 -11.69 0.51 -7.96
CA SER A 47 -11.22 -0.02 -9.25
C SER A 47 -10.40 1.05 -9.97
N CYS A 48 -9.16 1.25 -9.53
CA CYS A 48 -8.28 2.29 -10.07
C CYS A 48 -7.74 1.92 -11.46
N THR A 49 -7.69 2.88 -12.38
CA THR A 49 -7.19 2.66 -13.75
C THR A 49 -5.71 2.32 -13.81
N HIS A 50 -4.93 2.78 -12.84
CA HIS A 50 -3.49 2.55 -12.73
C HIS A 50 -3.10 1.37 -11.83
N CYS A 51 -4.07 0.56 -11.38
CA CYS A 51 -3.81 -0.54 -10.46
C CYS A 51 -3.00 -1.65 -11.13
N HIS A 52 -1.72 -1.76 -10.77
CA HIS A 52 -0.79 -2.74 -11.35
C HIS A 52 -1.10 -4.20 -11.01
N VAL A 53 -1.90 -4.45 -9.97
CA VAL A 53 -2.37 -5.80 -9.59
C VAL A 53 -3.82 -6.07 -10.02
N ASN A 54 -4.45 -5.11 -10.71
CA ASN A 54 -5.84 -5.20 -11.15
C ASN A 54 -6.79 -5.62 -10.01
N ALA A 55 -6.63 -4.98 -8.85
CA ALA A 55 -7.49 -5.18 -7.69
C ALA A 55 -8.88 -4.56 -7.93
N GLY A 56 -9.87 -5.03 -7.19
CA GLY A 56 -11.21 -4.47 -7.30
C GLY A 56 -12.28 -5.21 -6.49
N PRO A 57 -13.52 -4.68 -6.46
CA PRO A 57 -14.59 -5.24 -5.63
C PRO A 57 -15.04 -6.64 -6.04
N LYS A 58 -14.78 -7.03 -7.29
CA LYS A 58 -15.14 -8.36 -7.82
C LYS A 58 -14.06 -9.41 -7.62
N ARG A 59 -12.87 -9.02 -7.11
CA ARG A 59 -11.78 -9.96 -6.84
C ARG A 59 -12.06 -10.69 -5.53
N THR A 60 -11.71 -11.96 -5.49
CA THR A 60 -11.97 -12.86 -4.36
C THR A 60 -10.70 -13.45 -3.77
N GLU A 61 -9.58 -13.26 -4.45
CA GLU A 61 -8.29 -13.80 -4.02
C GLU A 61 -7.79 -13.03 -2.80
N MET A 62 -7.70 -13.73 -1.70
CA MET A 62 -7.28 -13.24 -0.40
C MET A 62 -6.31 -14.25 0.22
N MET A 63 -5.29 -13.76 0.92
CA MET A 63 -4.43 -14.62 1.71
C MET A 63 -5.25 -15.27 2.81
N ASP A 64 -5.18 -16.60 2.89
CA ASP A 64 -5.91 -17.39 3.88
C ASP A 64 -5.19 -17.41 5.24
N GLN A 65 -5.90 -17.94 6.24
CA GLN A 65 -5.39 -18.03 7.61
C GLN A 65 -4.07 -18.79 7.70
N GLN A 66 -3.91 -19.88 6.96
CA GLN A 66 -2.70 -20.70 7.01
C GLN A 66 -1.47 -19.92 6.54
N ASN A 67 -1.62 -19.14 5.47
CA ASN A 67 -0.53 -18.30 4.97
C ASN A 67 -0.24 -17.14 5.91
N ILE A 68 -1.25 -16.54 6.55
CA ILE A 68 -1.06 -15.53 7.61
C ILE A 68 -0.27 -16.11 8.79
N GLU A 69 -0.58 -17.32 9.23
CA GLU A 69 0.18 -18.00 10.29
C GLU A 69 1.65 -18.23 9.90
N TRP A 70 1.92 -18.52 8.62
CA TRP A 70 3.30 -18.60 8.13
C TRP A 70 4.00 -17.25 8.17
N VAL A 71 3.31 -16.17 7.81
CA VAL A 71 3.87 -14.81 7.92
C VAL A 71 4.24 -14.52 9.38
N ILE A 72 3.33 -14.77 10.33
CA ILE A 72 3.60 -14.55 11.76
C ILE A 72 4.81 -15.35 12.23
N ARG A 73 4.94 -16.63 11.86
CA ARG A 73 6.13 -17.44 12.21
C ARG A 73 7.42 -16.87 11.64
N VAL A 74 7.39 -16.29 10.42
CA VAL A 74 8.56 -15.64 9.84
C VAL A 74 8.92 -14.40 10.66
N LEU A 75 7.93 -13.62 11.12
CA LEU A 75 8.16 -12.46 11.96
C LEU A 75 8.75 -12.85 13.33
N GLU A 76 8.27 -13.95 13.94
CA GLU A 76 8.79 -14.46 15.22
C GLU A 76 10.25 -14.95 15.15
N GLN A 77 10.67 -15.49 14.02
CA GLN A 77 11.97 -16.12 13.84
C GLN A 77 13.02 -15.21 13.19
N GLY A 78 12.57 -14.12 12.57
CA GLY A 78 13.40 -13.22 11.78
C GLY A 78 13.90 -12.00 12.56
N GLU A 79 14.87 -11.31 11.96
CA GLU A 79 15.32 -9.98 12.41
C GLU A 79 14.52 -8.87 11.71
N ILE A 80 13.24 -9.14 11.38
CA ILE A 80 12.39 -8.24 10.64
C ILE A 80 11.92 -7.13 11.58
N GLN A 81 12.13 -5.89 11.15
CA GLN A 81 11.78 -4.70 11.91
C GLN A 81 10.51 -4.03 11.39
N GLN A 82 10.16 -4.29 10.11
CA GLN A 82 9.01 -3.68 9.46
C GLN A 82 8.19 -4.72 8.69
N LEU A 83 6.86 -4.65 8.84
CA LEU A 83 5.89 -5.41 8.07
C LEU A 83 5.10 -4.44 7.19
N ASP A 84 5.28 -4.52 5.86
CA ASP A 84 4.64 -3.65 4.87
C ASP A 84 3.45 -4.39 4.23
N LEU A 85 2.23 -4.02 4.60
CA LEU A 85 0.99 -4.64 4.15
C LEU A 85 0.49 -3.96 2.88
N THR A 86 0.26 -4.75 1.84
CA THR A 86 -0.15 -4.27 0.52
C THR A 86 -1.18 -5.20 -0.12
N GLY A 87 -1.62 -4.87 -1.33
CA GLY A 87 -2.57 -5.66 -2.11
C GLY A 87 -3.56 -4.79 -2.87
N GLY A 88 -4.83 -5.15 -2.79
CA GLY A 88 -5.96 -4.30 -3.17
C GLY A 88 -6.24 -3.27 -2.07
N ALA A 89 -7.12 -3.62 -1.13
CA ALA A 89 -7.25 -2.99 0.17
C ALA A 89 -6.89 -4.06 1.22
N PRO A 90 -5.68 -3.99 1.83
CA PRO A 90 -5.23 -4.98 2.81
C PRO A 90 -6.23 -5.18 3.94
N GLU A 91 -6.89 -4.13 4.36
CA GLU A 91 -7.85 -4.05 5.45
C GLU A 91 -9.13 -4.87 5.20
N MET A 92 -9.41 -5.19 3.94
CA MET A 92 -10.51 -6.09 3.56
C MET A 92 -10.19 -7.57 3.78
N ASN A 93 -8.93 -7.92 4.08
CA ASN A 93 -8.59 -9.28 4.46
C ASN A 93 -9.10 -9.55 5.90
N PRO A 94 -9.88 -10.63 6.14
CA PRO A 94 -10.42 -10.92 7.46
C PRO A 94 -9.35 -11.15 8.54
N HIS A 95 -8.12 -11.40 8.14
CA HIS A 95 -6.98 -11.63 9.04
C HIS A 95 -6.06 -10.41 9.18
N PHE A 96 -6.39 -9.27 8.53
CA PHE A 96 -5.59 -8.05 8.60
C PHE A 96 -5.33 -7.62 10.04
N ARG A 97 -6.40 -7.50 10.83
CA ARG A 97 -6.33 -7.01 12.22
C ARG A 97 -5.49 -7.95 13.09
N SER A 98 -5.71 -9.25 13.01
CA SER A 98 -4.94 -10.23 13.79
C SER A 98 -3.46 -10.25 13.42
N LEU A 99 -3.11 -10.01 12.14
CA LEU A 99 -1.73 -9.89 11.68
C LEU A 99 -1.08 -8.62 12.23
N VAL A 100 -1.78 -7.47 12.21
CA VAL A 100 -1.32 -6.21 12.79
C VAL A 100 -1.07 -6.35 14.28
N GLU A 101 -2.02 -6.94 15.02
CA GLU A 101 -1.91 -7.20 16.46
C GLU A 101 -0.69 -8.07 16.77
N ALA A 102 -0.50 -9.18 16.04
CA ALA A 102 0.64 -10.07 16.22
C ALA A 102 1.97 -9.39 15.96
N ALA A 103 2.08 -8.63 14.86
CA ALA A 103 3.30 -7.89 14.52
C ALA A 103 3.61 -6.80 15.57
N SER A 104 2.59 -6.06 16.01
CA SER A 104 2.73 -5.03 17.05
C SER A 104 3.16 -5.61 18.38
N ALA A 105 2.63 -6.78 18.77
CA ALA A 105 3.03 -7.50 19.99
C ALA A 105 4.51 -7.95 19.96
N LEU A 106 5.05 -8.18 18.77
CA LEU A 106 6.48 -8.49 18.55
C LEU A 106 7.36 -7.23 18.49
N GLY A 107 6.78 -6.03 18.61
CA GLY A 107 7.50 -4.75 18.48
C GLY A 107 7.90 -4.41 17.04
N ILE A 108 7.28 -5.02 16.06
CA ILE A 108 7.54 -4.79 14.63
C ILE A 108 6.70 -3.60 14.17
N GLN A 109 7.31 -2.65 13.47
CA GLN A 109 6.61 -1.53 12.86
C GLN A 109 5.75 -2.02 11.70
N VAL A 110 4.44 -1.79 11.78
CA VAL A 110 3.52 -2.12 10.68
C VAL A 110 3.33 -0.91 9.79
N ILE A 111 3.38 -1.13 8.48
CA ILE A 111 3.07 -0.16 7.43
C ILE A 111 1.84 -0.66 6.69
N ASP A 112 0.82 0.17 6.57
CA ASP A 112 -0.40 -0.10 5.81
C ASP A 112 -0.48 0.78 4.57
N ARG A 113 -0.54 0.15 3.38
CA ARG A 113 -0.70 0.86 2.10
C ARG A 113 -2.18 1.09 1.83
N CYS A 114 -2.70 2.09 2.51
CA CYS A 114 -4.12 2.41 2.62
C CYS A 114 -4.64 3.21 1.41
N ASN A 115 -5.83 2.91 0.97
CA ASN A 115 -6.50 3.70 -0.08
C ASN A 115 -7.42 4.81 0.46
N LEU A 116 -7.41 5.11 1.75
CA LEU A 116 -8.19 6.09 2.49
C LEU A 116 -9.73 5.95 2.36
N ALA A 117 -10.27 5.69 1.18
CA ALA A 117 -11.71 5.48 1.01
C ALA A 117 -12.21 4.22 1.75
N ILE A 118 -11.31 3.34 2.16
CA ILE A 118 -11.64 2.19 2.99
C ILE A 118 -12.14 2.59 4.38
N LEU A 119 -11.70 3.75 4.89
CA LEU A 119 -12.10 4.27 6.19
C LEU A 119 -13.59 4.67 6.25
N GLU A 120 -14.23 4.82 5.09
CA GLU A 120 -15.66 5.14 4.99
C GLU A 120 -16.54 3.89 4.77
N GLU A 121 -15.94 2.72 4.59
CA GLU A 121 -16.71 1.50 4.44
C GLU A 121 -17.43 1.15 5.77
N PRO A 122 -18.72 0.79 5.73
CA PRO A 122 -19.50 0.56 6.95
C PRO A 122 -18.91 -0.47 7.90
N GLU A 123 -18.21 -1.47 7.34
CA GLU A 123 -17.56 -2.53 8.12
C GLU A 123 -16.22 -2.10 8.71
N GLN A 124 -15.74 -0.89 8.36
CA GLN A 124 -14.42 -0.36 8.75
C GLN A 124 -14.50 0.94 9.58
N HIS A 125 -15.66 1.22 10.20
CA HIS A 125 -15.92 2.46 10.93
C HIS A 125 -14.96 2.74 12.10
N ASP A 126 -14.31 1.71 12.66
CA ASP A 126 -13.32 1.78 13.74
C ASP A 126 -11.87 1.60 13.25
N LEU A 127 -11.66 1.45 11.94
CA LEU A 127 -10.35 1.13 11.38
C LEU A 127 -9.32 2.21 11.66
N ALA A 128 -9.67 3.49 11.51
CA ALA A 128 -8.73 4.58 11.79
C ALA A 128 -8.25 4.55 13.25
N GLN A 129 -9.16 4.30 14.20
CA GLN A 129 -8.80 4.15 15.62
C GLN A 129 -7.91 2.92 15.83
N PHE A 130 -8.25 1.79 15.22
CA PHE A 130 -7.45 0.57 15.28
C PHE A 130 -6.01 0.81 14.79
N LEU A 131 -5.84 1.46 13.64
CA LEU A 131 -4.51 1.80 13.10
C LEU A 131 -3.74 2.71 14.08
N ALA A 132 -4.41 3.70 14.68
CA ALA A 132 -3.81 4.61 15.64
C ALA A 132 -3.39 3.91 16.95
N ASP A 133 -4.21 3.00 17.48
CA ASP A 133 -3.94 2.25 18.69
C ASP A 133 -2.72 1.32 18.54
N HIS A 134 -2.54 0.75 17.36
CA HIS A 134 -1.38 -0.09 17.03
C HIS A 134 -0.21 0.69 16.42
N ARG A 135 -0.28 2.03 16.36
CA ARG A 135 0.77 2.89 15.78
C ARG A 135 1.19 2.47 14.38
N VAL A 136 0.23 2.00 13.59
CA VAL A 136 0.48 1.61 12.21
C VAL A 136 0.87 2.83 11.40
N GLU A 137 1.96 2.76 10.65
CA GLU A 137 2.31 3.79 9.67
C GLU A 137 1.35 3.70 8.48
N VAL A 138 0.68 4.79 8.18
CA VAL A 138 -0.25 4.86 7.04
C VAL A 138 0.44 5.45 5.83
N VAL A 139 0.56 4.65 4.76
CA VAL A 139 1.05 5.09 3.45
C VAL A 139 -0.17 5.24 2.54
N ALA A 140 -0.71 6.46 2.52
CA ALA A 140 -1.99 6.75 1.91
C ALA A 140 -1.87 7.02 0.41
N SER A 141 -2.72 6.36 -0.37
CA SER A 141 -2.80 6.57 -1.81
C SER A 141 -3.54 7.88 -2.15
N MET A 142 -2.80 8.98 -2.24
CA MET A 142 -3.28 10.29 -2.65
C MET A 142 -2.50 10.78 -3.87
N PRO A 143 -2.83 10.31 -5.10
CA PRO A 143 -1.98 10.46 -6.27
C PRO A 143 -1.79 11.91 -6.72
N CYS A 144 -2.64 12.83 -6.31
CA CYS A 144 -2.55 14.27 -6.55
C CYS A 144 -3.32 15.04 -5.48
N TYR A 145 -2.99 16.30 -5.27
CA TYR A 145 -3.79 17.24 -4.46
C TYR A 145 -4.92 17.92 -5.25
N LEU A 146 -5.09 17.60 -6.55
CA LEU A 146 -6.18 18.08 -7.40
C LEU A 146 -7.24 17.01 -7.57
N GLN A 147 -8.50 17.37 -7.28
CA GLN A 147 -9.65 16.45 -7.34
C GLN A 147 -9.79 15.76 -8.68
N GLU A 148 -9.71 16.50 -9.79
CA GLU A 148 -9.88 15.95 -11.13
C GLU A 148 -8.85 14.83 -11.45
N ASN A 149 -7.62 14.98 -10.96
CA ASN A 149 -6.55 14.01 -11.19
C ASN A 149 -6.74 12.75 -10.35
N VAL A 150 -7.21 12.88 -9.11
CA VAL A 150 -7.50 11.73 -8.24
C VAL A 150 -8.71 10.96 -8.77
N ASP A 151 -9.78 11.66 -9.08
CA ASP A 151 -11.02 11.04 -9.57
C ASP A 151 -10.83 10.38 -10.94
N ALA A 152 -10.01 10.95 -11.82
CA ALA A 152 -9.66 10.34 -13.11
C ALA A 152 -8.89 9.01 -12.95
N GLN A 153 -8.05 8.89 -11.94
CA GLN A 153 -7.24 7.70 -11.69
C GLN A 153 -7.97 6.64 -10.86
N ARG A 154 -8.78 7.05 -9.90
CA ARG A 154 -9.30 6.17 -8.84
C ARG A 154 -10.82 6.03 -8.82
N GLY A 155 -11.51 6.85 -9.60
CA GLY A 155 -12.98 6.88 -9.64
C GLY A 155 -13.56 8.15 -9.01
N LYS A 156 -14.71 8.56 -9.55
CA LYS A 156 -15.40 9.78 -9.12
C LYS A 156 -15.76 9.74 -7.63
N GLY A 157 -15.46 10.82 -6.92
CA GLY A 157 -15.73 10.97 -5.48
C GLY A 157 -14.64 10.40 -4.57
N THR A 158 -13.60 9.76 -5.15
CA THR A 158 -12.48 9.23 -4.35
C THR A 158 -11.69 10.35 -3.70
N PHE A 159 -11.56 11.51 -4.35
CA PHE A 159 -10.88 12.66 -3.76
C PHE A 159 -11.55 13.11 -2.46
N ASP A 160 -12.87 13.31 -2.48
CA ASP A 160 -13.62 13.75 -1.29
C ASP A 160 -13.55 12.72 -0.17
N ALA A 161 -13.65 11.42 -0.49
CA ALA A 161 -13.45 10.34 0.47
C ALA A 161 -12.02 10.36 1.07
N ASN A 162 -11.01 10.59 0.24
CA ASN A 162 -9.64 10.72 0.71
C ASN A 162 -9.45 11.89 1.68
N ILE A 163 -10.03 13.06 1.38
CA ILE A 163 -9.98 14.22 2.28
C ILE A 163 -10.61 13.90 3.64
N ARG A 164 -11.81 13.29 3.65
CA ARG A 164 -12.44 12.89 4.91
C ARG A 164 -11.64 11.85 5.68
N GLY A 165 -11.04 10.88 4.96
CA GLY A 165 -10.13 9.90 5.56
C GLY A 165 -8.89 10.55 6.19
N LEU A 166 -8.27 11.53 5.51
CA LEU A 166 -7.16 12.30 6.06
C LEU A 166 -7.57 13.08 7.31
N GLN A 167 -8.72 13.77 7.27
CA GLN A 167 -9.26 14.50 8.43
C GLN A 167 -9.50 13.58 9.63
N GLN A 168 -10.02 12.37 9.38
CA GLN A 168 -10.23 11.37 10.42
C GLN A 168 -8.89 10.90 11.03
N LEU A 169 -7.88 10.66 10.20
CA LEU A 169 -6.54 10.28 10.68
C LEU A 169 -5.85 11.43 11.44
N ASN A 170 -5.97 12.69 10.95
CA ASN A 170 -5.41 13.86 11.64
C ASN A 170 -6.03 14.05 13.04
N GLN A 171 -7.34 13.82 13.20
CA GLN A 171 -8.02 13.87 14.51
C GLN A 171 -7.43 12.87 15.51
N LEU A 172 -6.84 11.79 15.01
CA LEU A 172 -6.13 10.79 15.80
C LEU A 172 -4.63 11.06 15.93
N GLY A 173 -4.16 12.22 15.45
CA GLY A 173 -2.77 12.66 15.56
C GLY A 173 -1.83 12.19 14.45
N TYR A 174 -2.35 11.57 13.37
CA TYR A 174 -1.52 11.27 12.20
C TYR A 174 -1.07 12.57 11.52
N GLY A 175 0.19 12.61 11.09
CA GLY A 175 0.78 13.80 10.48
C GLY A 175 1.29 14.86 11.50
N ASP A 176 0.97 14.70 12.79
CA ASP A 176 1.54 15.51 13.86
C ASP A 176 2.88 14.90 14.31
N PRO A 177 4.01 15.62 14.18
CA PRO A 177 5.33 15.14 14.60
C PRO A 177 5.40 14.74 16.09
N GLU A 178 4.62 15.41 16.94
CA GLU A 178 4.61 15.16 18.40
C GLU A 178 3.89 13.86 18.77
N SER A 179 2.97 13.39 17.91
CA SER A 179 2.18 12.18 18.16
C SER A 179 2.95 10.87 17.93
N GLY A 180 3.97 10.92 17.06
CA GLY A 180 4.69 9.76 16.57
C GLY A 180 3.86 8.85 15.64
N ARG A 181 2.69 9.28 15.15
CA ARG A 181 1.85 8.58 14.17
C ARG A 181 2.19 9.06 12.77
N ILE A 182 2.80 8.17 11.99
CA ILE A 182 3.36 8.51 10.68
C ILE A 182 2.28 8.39 9.60
N LEU A 183 2.12 9.46 8.82
CA LEU A 183 1.28 9.53 7.63
C LEU A 183 2.11 9.97 6.43
N ASN A 184 2.18 9.12 5.43
CA ASN A 184 2.85 9.40 4.16
C ASN A 184 1.83 9.40 3.03
N LEU A 185 1.96 10.33 2.08
CA LEU A 185 1.12 10.40 0.89
C LEU A 185 1.88 9.93 -0.34
N VAL A 186 1.25 9.07 -1.15
CA VAL A 186 1.84 8.57 -2.39
C VAL A 186 1.30 9.35 -3.57
N TYR A 187 2.20 10.11 -4.20
CA TYR A 187 1.96 10.75 -5.49
C TYR A 187 2.09 9.76 -6.65
N ASN A 188 1.24 9.89 -7.65
CA ASN A 188 1.33 9.12 -8.89
C ASN A 188 1.09 10.02 -10.10
N PRO A 189 2.13 10.33 -10.91
CA PRO A 189 1.98 11.15 -12.11
C PRO A 189 1.09 10.47 -13.15
N GLN A 190 0.35 11.26 -13.91
CA GLN A 190 -0.39 10.77 -15.06
C GLN A 190 0.49 10.77 -16.30
N GLY A 191 0.37 9.72 -17.12
CA GLY A 191 1.09 9.60 -18.39
C GLY A 191 2.60 9.34 -18.22
N ALA A 192 3.35 9.65 -19.27
CA ALA A 192 4.80 9.39 -19.36
C ALA A 192 5.63 10.60 -18.85
N THR A 193 5.28 11.11 -17.66
CA THR A 193 5.98 12.23 -17.04
C THR A 193 6.61 11.80 -15.72
N LEU A 194 7.78 12.34 -15.42
CA LEU A 194 8.40 12.16 -14.11
C LEU A 194 7.76 13.09 -13.07
N PRO A 195 7.71 12.68 -11.79
CA PRO A 195 7.27 13.57 -10.73
C PRO A 195 8.22 14.78 -10.60
N PRO A 196 7.72 15.92 -10.11
CA PRO A 196 8.61 17.02 -9.71
C PRO A 196 9.53 16.61 -8.55
N PRO A 197 10.54 17.43 -8.21
CA PRO A 197 11.38 17.17 -7.05
C PRO A 197 10.54 17.00 -5.79
N GLN A 198 10.83 15.98 -4.98
CA GLN A 198 10.02 15.60 -3.80
C GLN A 198 9.80 16.78 -2.85
N ALA A 199 10.84 17.55 -2.53
CA ALA A 199 10.73 18.65 -1.56
C ALA A 199 9.72 19.74 -1.98
N SER A 200 9.69 20.12 -3.27
CA SER A 200 8.71 21.09 -3.78
C SER A 200 7.30 20.50 -3.82
N LEU A 201 7.18 19.25 -4.22
CA LEU A 201 5.89 18.56 -4.28
C LEU A 201 5.28 18.39 -2.88
N GLU A 202 6.08 18.05 -1.89
CA GLU A 202 5.64 17.92 -0.49
C GLU A 202 5.14 19.28 0.06
N LEU A 203 5.84 20.37 -0.24
CA LEU A 203 5.40 21.71 0.14
C LEU A 203 4.05 22.08 -0.50
N ASP A 204 3.87 21.76 -1.79
CA ASP A 204 2.59 21.97 -2.47
C ASP A 204 1.46 21.17 -1.86
N TYR A 205 1.68 19.87 -1.54
CA TYR A 205 0.70 19.05 -0.86
C TYR A 205 0.30 19.64 0.49
N LYS A 206 1.26 19.95 1.35
CA LYS A 206 0.99 20.52 2.68
C LYS A 206 0.22 21.82 2.56
N ARG A 207 0.68 22.76 1.72
CA ARG A 207 0.01 24.05 1.52
C ARG A 207 -1.42 23.90 1.02
N VAL A 208 -1.65 23.10 -0.05
CA VAL A 208 -2.98 22.99 -0.66
C VAL A 208 -3.95 22.23 0.27
N LEU A 209 -3.51 21.15 0.89
CA LEU A 209 -4.37 20.36 1.77
C LEU A 209 -4.72 21.14 3.05
N GLU A 210 -3.77 21.88 3.63
CA GLU A 210 -4.01 22.72 4.81
C GLU A 210 -4.94 23.91 4.48
N GLU A 211 -4.62 24.70 3.44
CA GLU A 211 -5.37 25.92 3.11
C GLU A 211 -6.80 25.65 2.66
N GLN A 212 -7.03 24.55 1.92
CA GLN A 212 -8.33 24.27 1.31
C GLN A 212 -9.19 23.30 2.11
N TYR A 213 -8.56 22.37 2.84
CA TYR A 213 -9.28 21.26 3.48
C TYR A 213 -8.98 21.09 4.97
N GLY A 214 -8.04 21.87 5.53
CA GLY A 214 -7.66 21.77 6.95
C GLY A 214 -7.04 20.41 7.32
N VAL A 215 -6.20 19.86 6.42
CA VAL A 215 -5.55 18.54 6.54
C VAL A 215 -4.05 18.72 6.69
#